data_18361ab7a6b6c35322e3ea48df1457d7
#
_entry.id   18361ab7a6b6c35322e3ea48df1457d7
#
_cell.length_a   1.000
_cell.length_b   1.000
_cell.length_c   1.000
_cell.angle_alpha   90.00
_cell.angle_beta   90.00
_cell.angle_gamma   90.00
#
_symmetry.space_group_name_H-M   'P 1'
#
loop_
_entity.id
_entity.type
_entity.pdbx_description
1 polymer ?
#
loop_
_entity_poly.entity_id
_entity_poly.type
_entity_poly.pdbx_seq_one_letter_code
_entity_poly.pdbx_strand_id
1 'polypeptide(L)'
;MFRKKQMNRWICLLVTAAMIFAMMPAMAFAADSDISVKVKIENTTFTEDMGSGAPAWTGTLVDTEVTVPAGSTLLDAFKKALEDDKIDFKENSGYVSSIKGLSASDGGGWSGWMLSLNDWFSSGTMNDKAEDGDEIALLYSVTMTDLGGAFGDNDKTVKSLKIDNGQLSPAFDKDTKEYTLTIGSDVSQINLRPTASNKNFQVRMLSEDKEYKVTQAIPVSDGTVIEVVCGDPSWPTMNNGAYGSGAENVPA
;
A
#
# COMPACT_ATOMS: atom_id res chain seq x y z
N MET A 1 -54.56 34.93 -39.24
CA MET A 1 -54.70 34.71 -37.78
C MET A 1 -54.12 33.34 -37.32
N PHE A 2 -53.84 32.42 -38.21
CA PHE A 2 -53.34 31.07 -37.86
C PHE A 2 -51.82 30.99 -37.62
N ARG A 3 -51.00 31.88 -38.16
CA ARG A 3 -49.53 31.83 -37.96
C ARG A 3 -49.06 32.18 -36.55
N LYS A 4 -49.71 33.08 -35.85
CA LYS A 4 -49.35 33.48 -34.47
C LYS A 4 -49.60 32.35 -33.43
N LYS A 5 -50.59 31.52 -33.66
CA LYS A 5 -50.93 30.44 -32.73
C LYS A 5 -49.95 29.26 -32.81
N GLN A 6 -49.36 29.01 -33.99
CA GLN A 6 -48.34 27.96 -34.14
C GLN A 6 -46.99 28.42 -33.55
N MET A 7 -46.62 29.70 -33.76
CA MET A 7 -45.35 30.23 -33.24
C MET A 7 -45.30 30.19 -31.70
N ASN A 8 -46.41 30.47 -31.02
CA ASN A 8 -46.46 30.38 -29.58
C ASN A 8 -46.35 28.94 -29.04
N ARG A 9 -46.85 27.94 -29.79
CA ARG A 9 -46.70 26.52 -29.41
C ARG A 9 -45.27 26.03 -29.55
N TRP A 10 -44.52 26.47 -30.56
CA TRP A 10 -43.09 26.13 -30.71
C TRP A 10 -42.21 26.82 -29.68
N ILE A 11 -42.50 28.07 -29.31
CA ILE A 11 -41.79 28.79 -28.27
C ILE A 11 -42.04 28.12 -26.88
N CYS A 12 -43.27 27.73 -26.59
CA CYS A 12 -43.57 27.01 -25.36
C CYS A 12 -42.84 25.63 -25.31
N LEU A 13 -42.78 24.89 -26.42
CA LEU A 13 -42.08 23.62 -26.49
C LEU A 13 -40.55 23.78 -26.32
N LEU A 14 -39.97 24.82 -26.90
CA LEU A 14 -38.54 25.13 -26.76
C LEU A 14 -38.21 25.56 -25.32
N VAL A 15 -39.05 26.37 -24.67
CA VAL A 15 -38.84 26.78 -23.28
C VAL A 15 -39.01 25.59 -22.32
N THR A 16 -39.95 24.69 -22.57
CA THR A 16 -40.15 23.49 -21.76
C THR A 16 -38.98 22.53 -21.92
N ALA A 17 -38.46 22.34 -23.14
CA ALA A 17 -37.27 21.54 -23.39
C ALA A 17 -36.02 22.13 -22.69
N ALA A 18 -35.84 23.47 -22.75
CA ALA A 18 -34.74 24.14 -22.07
C ALA A 18 -34.83 24.03 -20.53
N MET A 19 -36.05 24.09 -19.96
CA MET A 19 -36.26 23.88 -18.51
C MET A 19 -36.01 22.43 -18.07
N ILE A 20 -36.33 21.44 -18.90
CA ILE A 20 -36.06 20.03 -18.60
C ILE A 20 -34.55 19.78 -18.62
N PHE A 21 -33.79 20.40 -19.53
CA PHE A 21 -32.33 20.34 -19.55
C PHE A 21 -31.68 21.07 -18.36
N ALA A 22 -32.27 22.16 -17.87
CA ALA A 22 -31.80 22.88 -16.70
C ALA A 22 -32.11 22.17 -15.37
N MET A 23 -33.06 21.22 -15.36
CA MET A 23 -33.40 20.41 -14.21
C MET A 23 -32.77 19.02 -14.19
N MET A 24 -31.99 18.65 -15.20
CA MET A 24 -31.11 17.49 -15.05
C MET A 24 -30.09 17.86 -13.96
N PRO A 25 -30.07 17.16 -12.80
CA PRO A 25 -28.95 17.31 -11.90
C PRO A 25 -27.73 17.04 -12.76
N ALA A 26 -26.80 17.98 -12.81
CA ALA A 26 -25.46 17.66 -13.25
C ALA A 26 -25.07 16.47 -12.37
N MET A 27 -25.06 15.25 -12.93
CA MET A 27 -24.30 14.19 -12.33
C MET A 27 -22.87 14.73 -12.37
N ALA A 28 -22.48 15.40 -11.31
CA ALA A 28 -21.09 15.53 -10.98
C ALA A 28 -20.65 14.05 -10.85
N PHE A 29 -20.07 13.53 -11.91
CA PHE A 29 -19.13 12.45 -11.74
C PHE A 29 -18.14 13.06 -10.76
N ALA A 30 -18.18 12.61 -9.50
CA ALA A 30 -17.09 12.86 -8.61
C ALA A 30 -15.88 12.39 -9.44
N ALA A 31 -15.04 13.32 -9.87
CA ALA A 31 -13.76 12.94 -10.41
C ALA A 31 -13.17 12.09 -9.29
N ASP A 32 -12.87 10.82 -9.57
CA ASP A 32 -12.17 9.97 -8.63
C ASP A 32 -10.98 10.81 -8.16
N SER A 33 -10.97 11.12 -6.86
CA SER A 33 -9.92 11.96 -6.29
C SER A 33 -8.59 11.26 -6.49
N ASP A 34 -7.55 12.01 -6.84
CA ASP A 34 -6.20 11.48 -6.86
C ASP A 34 -5.89 10.76 -5.53
N ILE A 35 -5.09 9.72 -5.62
CA ILE A 35 -4.64 8.93 -4.48
C ILE A 35 -3.17 9.18 -4.21
N SER A 36 -2.78 9.10 -2.94
CA SER A 36 -1.40 9.20 -2.49
C SER A 36 -0.82 7.80 -2.30
N VAL A 37 0.35 7.56 -2.89
CA VAL A 37 1.05 6.27 -2.82
C VAL A 37 2.50 6.52 -2.45
N LYS A 38 2.98 5.85 -1.41
CA LYS A 38 4.38 5.85 -1.04
C LYS A 38 5.15 4.81 -1.85
N VAL A 39 6.29 5.19 -2.42
CA VAL A 39 7.15 4.30 -3.22
C VAL A 39 8.55 4.24 -2.61
N LYS A 40 9.02 3.03 -2.33
CA LYS A 40 10.35 2.75 -1.82
C LYS A 40 11.08 1.76 -2.74
N ILE A 41 12.37 2.01 -2.99
CA ILE A 41 13.25 1.10 -3.70
C ILE A 41 14.50 0.93 -2.88
N GLU A 42 14.86 -0.31 -2.55
CA GLU A 42 15.95 -0.59 -1.64
C GLU A 42 16.73 -1.85 -2.02
N ASN A 43 18.05 -1.77 -1.91
CA ASN A 43 18.96 -2.90 -1.96
C ASN A 43 19.83 -2.89 -0.71
N THR A 44 19.50 -3.70 0.27
CA THR A 44 20.27 -3.88 1.51
C THR A 44 20.92 -5.25 1.63
N THR A 45 20.63 -6.15 0.68
CA THR A 45 21.02 -7.55 0.73
C THR A 45 22.15 -7.92 -0.23
N PHE A 46 22.28 -7.20 -1.36
CA PHE A 46 23.33 -7.43 -2.34
C PHE A 46 24.34 -6.28 -2.33
N THR A 47 25.37 -6.42 -1.51
CA THR A 47 26.35 -5.39 -1.21
C THR A 47 27.65 -5.60 -1.99
N GLU A 48 28.44 -4.55 -2.19
CA GLU A 48 29.66 -4.56 -3.00
C GLU A 48 30.68 -5.62 -2.57
N ASP A 49 30.71 -5.97 -1.29
CA ASP A 49 31.59 -7.01 -0.73
C ASP A 49 31.16 -8.44 -1.08
N MET A 50 29.98 -8.64 -1.65
CA MET A 50 29.50 -9.95 -2.10
C MET A 50 30.08 -10.37 -3.46
N GLY A 51 30.88 -9.54 -4.10
CA GLY A 51 31.70 -9.92 -5.26
C GLY A 51 31.18 -9.43 -6.61
N SER A 52 31.54 -10.15 -7.68
CA SER A 52 31.24 -9.73 -9.06
C SER A 52 29.75 -9.78 -9.35
N GLY A 53 29.24 -8.71 -9.92
CA GLY A 53 27.81 -8.53 -10.19
C GLY A 53 27.07 -7.65 -9.18
N ALA A 54 27.68 -7.39 -8.02
CA ALA A 54 27.10 -6.45 -7.05
C ALA A 54 27.02 -5.04 -7.65
N PRO A 55 25.93 -4.32 -7.41
CA PRO A 55 25.77 -2.97 -7.95
C PRO A 55 26.67 -1.98 -7.22
N ALA A 56 27.00 -0.87 -7.90
CA ALA A 56 27.74 0.24 -7.29
C ALA A 56 26.92 1.06 -6.27
N TRP A 57 25.72 0.60 -5.91
CA TRP A 57 24.84 1.27 -4.98
C TRP A 57 24.16 0.27 -4.03
N THR A 58 24.02 0.65 -2.79
CA THR A 58 23.33 -0.10 -1.73
C THR A 58 22.47 0.86 -0.92
N GLY A 59 21.56 0.30 -0.12
CA GLY A 59 20.63 1.10 0.68
C GLY A 59 19.40 1.55 -0.09
N THR A 60 18.79 2.62 0.37
CA THR A 60 17.58 3.19 -0.21
C THR A 60 17.90 4.04 -1.42
N LEU A 61 17.33 3.70 -2.57
CA LEU A 61 17.45 4.44 -3.82
C LEU A 61 16.34 5.47 -3.97
N VAL A 62 15.11 5.10 -3.61
CA VAL A 62 13.91 5.95 -3.63
C VAL A 62 13.15 5.73 -2.33
N ASP A 63 12.66 6.79 -1.74
CA ASP A 63 11.69 6.79 -0.64
C ASP A 63 10.89 8.10 -0.76
N THR A 64 9.81 8.05 -1.52
CA THR A 64 9.02 9.23 -1.86
C THR A 64 7.52 8.92 -1.87
N GLU A 65 6.72 9.95 -1.77
CA GLU A 65 5.28 9.88 -1.92
C GLU A 65 4.89 10.53 -3.25
N VAL A 66 4.02 9.87 -4.00
CA VAL A 66 3.53 10.35 -5.28
C VAL A 66 2.02 10.40 -5.29
N THR A 67 1.48 11.36 -6.04
CA THR A 67 0.05 11.48 -6.30
C THR A 67 -0.25 10.98 -7.70
N VAL A 68 -1.19 10.05 -7.82
CA VAL A 68 -1.64 9.48 -9.09
C VAL A 68 -3.18 9.47 -9.16
N PRO A 69 -3.78 9.49 -10.35
CA PRO A 69 -5.23 9.38 -10.49
C PRO A 69 -5.78 8.10 -9.84
N ALA A 70 -6.95 8.20 -9.22
CA ALA A 70 -7.66 7.02 -8.74
C ALA A 70 -7.88 6.01 -9.89
N GLY A 71 -7.67 4.73 -9.58
CA GLY A 71 -7.71 3.65 -10.57
C GLY A 71 -6.37 3.37 -11.26
N SER A 72 -5.31 4.16 -11.00
CA SER A 72 -3.94 3.87 -11.42
C SER A 72 -3.46 2.53 -10.84
N THR A 73 -2.49 1.93 -11.50
CA THR A 73 -1.83 0.70 -11.04
C THR A 73 -0.66 1.02 -10.11
N LEU A 74 -0.18 0.01 -9.38
CA LEU A 74 1.07 0.11 -8.61
C LEU A 74 2.24 0.50 -9.54
N LEU A 75 2.22 0.00 -10.78
CA LEU A 75 3.23 0.34 -11.79
C LEU A 75 3.18 1.81 -12.21
N ASP A 76 1.99 2.42 -12.29
CA ASP A 76 1.85 3.84 -12.62
C ASP A 76 2.44 4.72 -11.51
N ALA A 77 2.15 4.39 -10.25
CA ALA A 77 2.74 5.07 -9.10
C ALA A 77 4.27 4.89 -9.05
N PHE A 78 4.76 3.68 -9.30
CA PHE A 78 6.19 3.38 -9.39
C PHE A 78 6.88 4.19 -10.50
N LYS A 79 6.30 4.22 -11.71
CA LYS A 79 6.82 5.04 -12.82
C LYS A 79 6.89 6.51 -12.44
N LYS A 80 5.84 7.01 -11.82
CA LYS A 80 5.77 8.40 -11.35
C LYS A 80 6.90 8.73 -10.37
N ALA A 81 7.20 7.84 -9.45
CA ALA A 81 8.27 8.01 -8.47
C ALA A 81 9.68 8.05 -9.08
N LEU A 82 9.88 7.44 -10.25
CA LEU A 82 11.18 7.39 -10.91
C LEU A 82 11.39 8.51 -11.94
N GLU A 83 10.32 9.21 -12.34
CA GLU A 83 10.40 10.26 -13.38
C GLU A 83 11.38 11.37 -13.04
N ASP A 84 11.35 11.87 -11.80
CA ASP A 84 12.15 13.04 -11.38
C ASP A 84 13.64 12.72 -11.35
N ASP A 85 14.02 11.53 -10.90
CA ASP A 85 15.41 11.10 -10.79
C ASP A 85 15.93 10.39 -12.04
N LYS A 86 15.07 10.19 -13.06
CA LYS A 86 15.38 9.52 -14.32
C LYS A 86 16.03 8.15 -14.12
N ILE A 87 15.50 7.38 -13.18
CA ILE A 87 16.01 6.05 -12.86
C ILE A 87 15.51 5.05 -13.91
N ASP A 88 16.46 4.42 -14.59
CA ASP A 88 16.15 3.37 -15.57
C ASP A 88 15.68 2.09 -14.89
N PHE A 89 14.65 1.49 -15.44
CA PHE A 89 14.15 0.18 -15.00
C PHE A 89 13.66 -0.64 -16.17
N LYS A 90 13.51 -1.95 -15.96
CA LYS A 90 12.90 -2.89 -16.91
C LYS A 90 11.80 -3.65 -16.22
N GLU A 91 10.66 -3.73 -16.89
CA GLU A 91 9.52 -4.52 -16.42
C GLU A 91 8.95 -5.36 -17.57
N ASN A 92 8.28 -6.44 -17.22
CA ASN A 92 7.52 -7.27 -18.15
C ASN A 92 6.30 -7.84 -17.42
N SER A 93 5.11 -7.52 -17.95
CA SER A 93 3.83 -8.01 -17.42
C SER A 93 3.64 -7.79 -15.91
N GLY A 94 4.10 -6.63 -15.41
CA GLY A 94 4.00 -6.27 -14.00
C GLY A 94 5.09 -6.86 -13.10
N TYR A 95 6.10 -7.51 -13.66
CA TYR A 95 7.31 -7.91 -12.94
C TYR A 95 8.46 -6.98 -13.27
N VAL A 96 9.01 -6.31 -12.24
CA VAL A 96 10.19 -5.45 -12.40
C VAL A 96 11.44 -6.33 -12.35
N SER A 97 12.15 -6.39 -13.47
CA SER A 97 13.30 -7.27 -13.66
C SER A 97 14.65 -6.59 -13.51
N SER A 98 14.70 -5.25 -13.54
CA SER A 98 15.94 -4.49 -13.33
C SER A 98 15.64 -3.07 -12.91
N ILE A 99 16.41 -2.52 -11.97
CA ILE A 99 16.35 -1.12 -11.56
C ILE A 99 17.78 -0.59 -11.46
N LYS A 100 18.06 0.54 -12.11
CA LYS A 100 19.38 1.23 -12.11
C LYS A 100 20.53 0.25 -12.35
N GLY A 101 20.37 -0.61 -13.34
CA GLY A 101 21.38 -1.59 -13.75
C GLY A 101 21.43 -2.87 -12.92
N LEU A 102 20.80 -2.94 -11.75
CA LEU A 102 20.71 -4.15 -10.93
C LEU A 102 19.58 -5.04 -11.45
N SER A 103 19.94 -6.16 -12.06
CA SER A 103 18.99 -7.14 -12.59
C SER A 103 18.61 -8.19 -11.54
N ALA A 104 17.42 -8.76 -11.69
CA ALA A 104 16.88 -9.74 -10.75
C ALA A 104 17.84 -10.90 -10.47
N SER A 105 18.57 -11.38 -11.50
CA SER A 105 19.46 -12.54 -11.39
C SER A 105 20.92 -12.23 -11.02
N ASP A 106 21.26 -10.94 -10.79
CA ASP A 106 22.67 -10.55 -10.56
C ASP A 106 23.23 -11.12 -9.25
N GLY A 107 22.39 -11.28 -8.23
CA GLY A 107 22.75 -11.89 -6.95
C GLY A 107 22.71 -13.42 -6.94
N GLY A 108 22.42 -14.06 -8.08
CA GLY A 108 22.34 -15.53 -8.21
C GLY A 108 20.95 -16.03 -8.60
N GLY A 109 20.79 -17.35 -8.70
CA GLY A 109 19.57 -17.98 -9.25
C GLY A 109 18.29 -17.79 -8.42
N TRP A 110 18.41 -17.38 -7.17
CA TRP A 110 17.29 -17.11 -6.26
C TRP A 110 17.12 -15.62 -5.96
N SER A 111 17.95 -14.77 -6.55
CA SER A 111 17.85 -13.33 -6.34
C SER A 111 16.77 -12.69 -7.19
N GLY A 112 16.25 -11.56 -6.74
CA GLY A 112 15.25 -10.82 -7.48
C GLY A 112 14.70 -9.61 -6.75
N TRP A 113 13.92 -8.83 -7.47
CA TRP A 113 13.15 -7.73 -6.94
C TRP A 113 11.85 -8.27 -6.35
N MET A 114 11.70 -8.13 -5.04
CA MET A 114 10.52 -8.54 -4.30
C MET A 114 9.57 -7.36 -4.15
N LEU A 115 8.31 -7.56 -4.53
CA LEU A 115 7.24 -6.58 -4.29
C LEU A 115 6.72 -6.74 -2.86
N SER A 116 6.85 -5.69 -2.08
CA SER A 116 6.17 -5.55 -0.79
C SER A 116 5.08 -4.49 -0.93
N LEU A 117 3.86 -4.81 -0.52
CA LEU A 117 2.73 -3.90 -0.47
C LEU A 117 2.29 -3.75 0.99
N ASN A 118 2.34 -2.53 1.52
CA ASN A 118 1.98 -2.25 2.91
C ASN A 118 2.76 -3.11 3.93
N ASP A 119 4.07 -3.22 3.71
CA ASP A 119 5.04 -4.00 4.49
C ASP A 119 4.83 -5.53 4.44
N TRP A 120 4.11 -6.01 3.44
CA TRP A 120 3.80 -7.42 3.22
C TRP A 120 4.28 -7.89 1.83
N PHE A 121 4.92 -9.06 1.76
CA PHE A 121 5.29 -9.65 0.47
C PHE A 121 4.04 -10.12 -0.27
N SER A 122 3.55 -9.26 -1.16
CA SER A 122 2.36 -9.50 -1.95
C SER A 122 2.58 -10.62 -2.97
N SER A 123 1.56 -11.46 -3.15
CA SER A 123 1.48 -12.38 -4.29
C SER A 123 0.97 -11.71 -5.57
N GLY A 124 0.63 -10.43 -5.50
CA GLY A 124 0.15 -9.64 -6.63
C GLY A 124 1.27 -9.20 -7.58
N THR A 125 0.92 -8.35 -8.50
CA THR A 125 1.82 -7.79 -9.52
C THR A 125 1.75 -6.27 -9.50
N MET A 126 2.72 -5.62 -10.15
CA MET A 126 2.68 -4.16 -10.32
C MET A 126 1.51 -3.67 -11.19
N ASN A 127 0.78 -4.59 -11.85
CA ASN A 127 -0.43 -4.26 -12.62
C ASN A 127 -1.70 -4.20 -11.76
N ASP A 128 -1.62 -4.58 -10.49
CA ASP A 128 -2.73 -4.47 -9.56
C ASP A 128 -3.04 -2.99 -9.31
N LYS A 129 -4.28 -2.69 -8.97
CA LYS A 129 -4.72 -1.32 -8.67
C LYS A 129 -4.06 -0.82 -7.40
N ALA A 130 -3.59 0.42 -7.45
CA ALA A 130 -3.17 1.15 -6.27
C ALA A 130 -4.40 1.72 -5.54
N GLU A 131 -4.32 1.76 -4.23
CA GLU A 131 -5.28 2.40 -3.36
C GLU A 131 -4.65 3.55 -2.59
N ASP A 132 -5.48 4.47 -2.12
CA ASP A 132 -5.00 5.60 -1.31
C ASP A 132 -4.29 5.11 -0.04
N GLY A 133 -3.12 5.69 0.23
CA GLY A 133 -2.27 5.32 1.35
C GLY A 133 -1.47 4.03 1.16
N ASP A 134 -1.42 3.42 -0.03
CA ASP A 134 -0.53 2.27 -0.26
C ASP A 134 0.94 2.64 -0.11
N GLU A 135 1.72 1.73 0.45
CA GLU A 135 3.18 1.74 0.40
C GLU A 135 3.67 0.59 -0.50
N ILE A 136 4.24 0.95 -1.63
CA ILE A 136 4.89 0.01 -2.55
C ILE A 136 6.38 0.01 -2.22
N ALA A 137 6.96 -1.16 -1.94
CA ALA A 137 8.40 -1.30 -1.82
C ALA A 137 8.92 -2.37 -2.78
N LEU A 138 9.89 -2.01 -3.62
CA LEU A 138 10.68 -2.96 -4.38
C LEU A 138 12.00 -3.17 -3.66
N LEU A 139 12.16 -4.37 -3.10
CA LEU A 139 13.27 -4.77 -2.25
C LEU A 139 14.08 -5.84 -2.97
N TYR A 140 15.39 -5.62 -3.12
CA TYR A 140 16.25 -6.64 -3.71
C TYR A 140 16.54 -7.74 -2.70
N SER A 141 16.33 -8.98 -3.09
CA SER A 141 16.63 -10.17 -2.29
C SER A 141 17.66 -11.05 -3.01
N VAL A 142 18.61 -11.60 -2.27
CA VAL A 142 19.59 -12.58 -2.78
C VAL A 142 19.08 -14.01 -2.57
N THR A 143 18.34 -14.26 -1.47
CA THR A 143 17.96 -15.62 -1.07
C THR A 143 16.46 -15.87 -0.97
N MET A 144 15.62 -14.87 -1.27
CA MET A 144 14.16 -14.84 -1.06
C MET A 144 13.71 -14.84 0.42
N THR A 145 14.61 -15.01 1.37
CA THR A 145 14.31 -15.04 2.82
C THR A 145 15.08 -14.00 3.62
N ASP A 146 16.01 -13.30 3.00
CA ASP A 146 16.91 -12.32 3.63
C ASP A 146 16.26 -10.96 3.92
N LEU A 147 15.02 -10.77 3.49
CA LEU A 147 14.21 -9.56 3.72
C LEU A 147 13.18 -9.72 4.84
N GLY A 148 13.24 -10.80 5.61
CA GLY A 148 12.32 -11.04 6.73
C GLY A 148 11.08 -11.87 6.36
N GLY A 149 11.03 -12.47 5.15
CA GLY A 149 10.11 -13.55 4.81
C GLY A 149 10.75 -14.90 5.10
N ALA A 150 9.97 -15.87 5.55
CA ALA A 150 10.46 -17.23 5.80
C ALA A 150 9.43 -18.26 5.35
N PHE A 151 9.80 -19.07 4.35
CA PHE A 151 8.95 -20.16 3.90
C PHE A 151 8.87 -21.24 4.98
N GLY A 152 7.66 -21.70 5.28
CA GLY A 152 7.44 -22.72 6.30
C GLY A 152 7.37 -22.21 7.73
N ASP A 153 7.59 -20.94 7.97
CA ASP A 153 7.43 -20.31 9.25
C ASP A 153 6.00 -19.76 9.38
N ASN A 154 5.31 -20.16 10.45
CA ASN A 154 3.95 -19.73 10.77
C ASN A 154 3.92 -18.69 11.91
N ASP A 155 5.03 -18.02 12.19
CA ASP A 155 5.08 -16.96 13.20
C ASP A 155 4.29 -15.73 12.70
N LYS A 156 3.08 -15.59 13.24
CA LYS A 156 2.16 -14.47 12.99
C LYS A 156 2.26 -13.39 14.08
N THR A 157 3.34 -13.35 14.84
CA THR A 157 3.53 -12.29 15.81
C THR A 157 4.02 -11.00 15.16
N VAL A 158 3.77 -9.88 15.83
CA VAL A 158 4.37 -8.59 15.50
C VAL A 158 5.71 -8.49 16.23
N LYS A 159 6.81 -8.29 15.49
CA LYS A 159 8.15 -8.20 16.11
C LYS A 159 8.50 -6.80 16.59
N SER A 160 7.87 -5.78 16.07
CA SER A 160 8.10 -4.39 16.46
C SER A 160 6.89 -3.51 16.16
N LEU A 161 6.72 -2.48 16.98
CA LEU A 161 5.70 -1.46 16.80
C LEU A 161 6.35 -0.08 16.95
N LYS A 162 6.36 0.72 15.89
CA LYS A 162 6.77 2.12 15.94
C LYS A 162 5.55 3.00 16.12
N ILE A 163 5.68 4.05 16.92
CA ILE A 163 4.61 4.99 17.23
C ILE A 163 5.20 6.40 17.14
N ASP A 164 4.58 7.27 16.36
CA ASP A 164 5.13 8.62 16.15
C ASP A 164 4.87 9.55 17.34
N ASN A 165 3.69 9.44 17.98
CA ASN A 165 3.28 10.33 19.05
C ASN A 165 2.63 9.52 20.17
N GLY A 166 3.35 9.35 21.27
CA GLY A 166 2.81 8.70 22.45
C GLY A 166 3.78 7.77 23.16
N GLN A 167 3.35 7.28 24.30
CA GLN A 167 4.11 6.34 25.13
C GLN A 167 3.28 5.09 25.40
N LEU A 168 3.82 3.94 25.01
CA LEU A 168 3.20 2.64 25.21
C LEU A 168 3.48 2.12 26.62
N SER A 169 2.48 1.56 27.27
CA SER A 169 2.62 0.92 28.58
C SER A 169 1.85 -0.43 28.58
N PRO A 170 2.51 -1.53 28.92
CA PRO A 170 3.96 -1.68 29.10
C PRO A 170 4.75 -1.33 27.83
N ALA A 171 6.08 -1.30 27.91
CA ALA A 171 6.92 -1.21 26.71
C ALA A 171 6.61 -2.39 25.77
N PHE A 172 6.74 -2.18 24.46
CA PHE A 172 6.41 -3.22 23.48
C PHE A 172 7.20 -4.51 23.74
N ASP A 173 6.47 -5.61 23.78
CA ASP A 173 6.98 -6.97 23.85
C ASP A 173 6.07 -7.86 22.97
N LYS A 174 6.66 -8.67 22.08
CA LYS A 174 5.92 -9.49 21.09
C LYS A 174 4.90 -10.47 21.71
N ASP A 175 5.09 -10.85 22.97
CA ASP A 175 4.22 -11.80 23.67
C ASP A 175 3.12 -11.10 24.49
N THR A 176 3.17 -9.77 24.59
CA THR A 176 2.13 -8.95 25.24
C THR A 176 1.04 -8.58 24.26
N LYS A 177 -0.22 -8.79 24.65
CA LYS A 177 -1.39 -8.61 23.78
C LYS A 177 -2.16 -7.30 24.03
N GLU A 178 -1.98 -6.69 25.18
CA GLU A 178 -2.71 -5.50 25.58
C GLU A 178 -1.77 -4.40 26.05
N TYR A 179 -2.01 -3.21 25.54
CA TYR A 179 -1.22 -2.03 25.83
C TYR A 179 -2.12 -0.82 26.08
N THR A 180 -1.62 0.12 26.85
CA THR A 180 -2.18 1.47 26.93
C THR A 180 -1.24 2.43 26.23
N LEU A 181 -1.77 3.18 25.26
CA LEU A 181 -1.03 4.27 24.61
C LEU A 181 -1.44 5.59 25.23
N THR A 182 -0.51 6.29 25.85
CA THR A 182 -0.72 7.63 26.38
C THR A 182 -0.23 8.66 25.35
N ILE A 183 -1.11 9.57 24.95
CA ILE A 183 -0.85 10.64 23.99
C ILE A 183 -1.10 12.02 24.63
N GLY A 184 -0.53 13.07 24.03
CA GLY A 184 -0.82 14.45 24.44
C GLY A 184 -2.28 14.84 24.16
N SER A 185 -2.83 15.74 24.94
CA SER A 185 -4.22 16.20 24.79
C SER A 185 -4.49 16.97 23.49
N ASP A 186 -3.45 17.40 22.79
CA ASP A 186 -3.46 18.05 21.48
C ASP A 186 -3.32 17.10 20.30
N VAL A 187 -3.08 15.79 20.57
CA VAL A 187 -2.94 14.75 19.55
C VAL A 187 -4.32 14.18 19.21
N SER A 188 -4.77 14.39 17.99
CA SER A 188 -6.06 13.89 17.48
C SER A 188 -5.90 12.73 16.49
N GLN A 189 -4.67 12.40 16.11
CA GLN A 189 -4.35 11.26 15.24
C GLN A 189 -2.94 10.76 15.52
N ILE A 190 -2.72 9.47 15.28
CA ILE A 190 -1.41 8.80 15.45
C ILE A 190 -1.08 7.97 14.22
N ASN A 191 0.21 7.78 13.99
CA ASN A 191 0.71 6.78 13.05
C ASN A 191 1.28 5.61 13.82
N LEU A 192 0.80 4.41 13.51
CA LEU A 192 1.34 3.16 13.99
C LEU A 192 1.98 2.41 12.84
N ARG A 193 3.17 1.87 13.06
CA ARG A 193 3.83 1.02 12.09
C ARG A 193 4.25 -0.29 12.75
N PRO A 194 3.35 -1.26 12.83
CA PRO A 194 3.69 -2.62 13.22
C PRO A 194 4.49 -3.30 12.10
N THR A 195 5.39 -4.21 12.47
CA THR A 195 6.14 -5.04 11.53
C THR A 195 5.98 -6.50 11.93
N ALA A 196 5.52 -7.35 11.01
CA ALA A 196 5.39 -8.78 11.26
C ALA A 196 6.76 -9.43 11.51
N SER A 197 6.81 -10.48 12.33
CA SER A 197 7.97 -11.35 12.48
C SER A 197 8.33 -12.03 11.17
N ASN A 198 7.31 -12.49 10.44
CA ASN A 198 7.44 -13.02 9.09
C ASN A 198 6.64 -12.12 8.11
N LYS A 199 7.33 -11.42 7.21
CA LYS A 199 6.71 -10.51 6.22
C LYS A 199 5.84 -11.20 5.17
N ASN A 200 5.76 -12.51 5.18
CA ASN A 200 4.76 -13.24 4.40
C ASN A 200 3.36 -13.14 5.03
N PHE A 201 3.23 -12.59 6.23
CA PHE A 201 1.94 -12.29 6.85
C PHE A 201 1.67 -10.80 6.85
N GLN A 202 0.49 -10.44 6.38
CA GLN A 202 0.01 -9.07 6.38
C GLN A 202 -0.31 -8.60 7.80
N VAL A 203 0.10 -7.39 8.14
CA VAL A 203 -0.34 -6.72 9.38
C VAL A 203 -1.39 -5.68 9.02
N ARG A 204 -2.49 -5.66 9.78
CA ARG A 204 -3.60 -4.72 9.61
C ARG A 204 -3.88 -4.02 10.93
N MET A 205 -4.31 -2.78 10.86
CA MET A 205 -4.74 -2.00 12.00
C MET A 205 -6.21 -1.67 11.87
N LEU A 206 -7.01 -2.03 12.86
CA LEU A 206 -8.46 -1.84 12.86
C LEU A 206 -8.84 -0.87 13.99
N SER A 207 -9.69 0.09 13.70
CA SER A 207 -10.29 0.97 14.69
C SER A 207 -11.68 1.41 14.20
N GLU A 208 -12.70 1.32 15.05
CA GLU A 208 -14.07 1.74 14.76
C GLU A 208 -14.61 1.13 13.43
N ASP A 209 -14.41 -0.18 13.25
CA ASP A 209 -14.82 -0.94 12.05
C ASP A 209 -14.13 -0.49 10.74
N LYS A 210 -13.06 0.29 10.83
CA LYS A 210 -12.25 0.72 9.70
C LYS A 210 -10.86 0.11 9.76
N GLU A 211 -10.38 -0.33 8.60
CA GLU A 211 -9.00 -0.78 8.41
C GLU A 211 -8.10 0.39 8.01
N TYR A 212 -6.89 0.44 8.57
CA TYR A 212 -5.88 1.44 8.30
C TYR A 212 -4.59 0.78 7.81
N LYS A 213 -4.00 1.37 6.79
CA LYS A 213 -2.69 0.97 6.24
C LYS A 213 -1.56 1.60 7.06
N VAL A 214 -0.37 1.04 6.94
CA VAL A 214 0.84 1.47 7.68
C VAL A 214 1.26 2.93 7.41
N THR A 215 0.78 3.53 6.33
CA THR A 215 1.03 4.93 5.97
C THR A 215 -0.05 5.88 6.47
N GLN A 216 -1.19 5.37 6.90
CA GLN A 216 -2.37 6.17 7.25
C GLN A 216 -2.37 6.52 8.73
N ALA A 217 -2.75 7.78 9.00
CA ALA A 217 -2.98 8.23 10.36
C ALA A 217 -4.34 7.71 10.88
N ILE A 218 -4.35 7.22 12.11
CA ILE A 218 -5.53 6.72 12.81
C ILE A 218 -6.07 7.85 13.70
N PRO A 219 -7.32 8.30 13.50
CA PRO A 219 -7.95 9.25 14.41
C PRO A 219 -8.06 8.67 15.82
N VAL A 220 -7.75 9.46 16.83
CA VAL A 220 -7.79 9.01 18.23
C VAL A 220 -8.44 10.04 19.14
N SER A 221 -9.11 9.52 20.17
CA SER A 221 -9.62 10.26 21.32
C SER A 221 -9.46 9.39 22.57
N ASP A 222 -9.85 9.92 23.74
CA ASP A 222 -9.82 9.13 24.97
C ASP A 222 -10.71 7.89 24.82
N GLY A 223 -10.15 6.73 25.14
CA GLY A 223 -10.82 5.43 25.03
C GLY A 223 -10.85 4.81 23.63
N THR A 224 -10.21 5.41 22.62
CA THR A 224 -10.06 4.76 21.30
C THR A 224 -9.32 3.43 21.42
N VAL A 225 -9.87 2.38 20.81
CA VAL A 225 -9.24 1.07 20.74
C VAL A 225 -8.71 0.84 19.34
N ILE A 226 -7.46 0.40 19.25
CA ILE A 226 -6.83 0.00 17.99
C ILE A 226 -6.42 -1.45 18.11
N GLU A 227 -6.91 -2.29 17.23
CA GLU A 227 -6.53 -3.68 17.12
C GLU A 227 -5.46 -3.85 16.03
N VAL A 228 -4.34 -4.49 16.35
CA VAL A 228 -3.30 -4.86 15.41
C VAL A 228 -3.40 -6.36 15.16
N VAL A 229 -3.67 -6.74 13.90
CA VAL A 229 -3.88 -8.13 13.50
C VAL A 229 -2.77 -8.54 12.52
N CYS A 230 -2.09 -9.64 12.80
CA CYS A 230 -1.07 -10.21 11.93
C CYS A 230 -1.57 -11.48 11.25
N GLY A 231 -1.52 -11.49 9.93
CA GLY A 231 -2.04 -12.56 9.10
C GLY A 231 -3.37 -12.22 8.44
N ASP A 232 -3.76 -13.01 7.46
CA ASP A 232 -5.02 -12.88 6.72
C ASP A 232 -5.86 -14.14 6.91
N PRO A 233 -7.17 -14.02 7.22
CA PRO A 233 -8.05 -15.19 7.36
C PRO A 233 -8.13 -16.06 6.10
N SER A 234 -8.06 -15.43 4.92
CA SER A 234 -8.08 -16.14 3.65
C SER A 234 -6.72 -16.75 3.27
N TRP A 235 -5.63 -16.27 3.91
CA TRP A 235 -4.26 -16.75 3.70
C TRP A 235 -3.59 -17.12 5.03
N PRO A 236 -4.05 -18.17 5.64
CA PRO A 236 -3.61 -18.53 6.98
C PRO A 236 -2.13 -18.92 7.06
N THR A 237 -1.55 -19.35 5.94
CA THR A 237 -0.11 -19.64 5.85
C THR A 237 0.44 -19.21 4.49
N MET A 238 1.68 -18.74 4.47
CA MET A 238 2.45 -18.47 3.25
C MET A 238 3.38 -19.63 2.91
N ASN A 239 3.23 -20.76 3.56
CA ASN A 239 4.12 -21.88 3.41
C ASN A 239 3.93 -22.59 2.07
N ASN A 240 4.89 -22.47 1.17
CA ASN A 240 4.97 -23.25 -0.08
C ASN A 240 3.70 -23.22 -0.93
N GLY A 241 3.01 -22.10 -0.99
CA GLY A 241 1.78 -21.94 -1.75
C GLY A 241 0.54 -22.50 -1.09
N ALA A 242 0.58 -22.82 0.19
CA ALA A 242 -0.57 -23.27 0.97
C ALA A 242 -1.50 -22.11 1.37
N TYR A 243 -1.78 -21.22 0.45
CA TYR A 243 -2.72 -20.13 0.62
C TYR A 243 -4.14 -20.66 0.88
N GLY A 244 -4.81 -20.12 1.86
CA GLY A 244 -6.18 -20.49 2.16
C GLY A 244 -6.39 -21.91 2.65
N SER A 245 -5.36 -22.65 3.00
CA SER A 245 -5.43 -24.05 3.40
C SER A 245 -5.70 -24.23 4.89
N GLY A 246 -6.77 -23.67 5.40
CA GLY A 246 -7.37 -24.12 6.66
C GLY A 246 -6.66 -23.77 7.97
N ALA A 247 -5.55 -23.03 7.99
CA ALA A 247 -5.06 -22.47 9.23
C ALA A 247 -5.88 -21.23 9.59
N GLU A 248 -6.03 -20.92 10.82
CA GLU A 248 -6.80 -19.78 11.27
C GLU A 248 -5.92 -18.53 11.34
N ASN A 249 -6.54 -17.41 11.07
CA ASN A 249 -5.93 -16.13 11.36
C ASN A 249 -5.82 -15.96 12.87
N VAL A 250 -4.63 -15.65 13.35
CA VAL A 250 -4.38 -15.43 14.77
C VAL A 250 -4.03 -13.96 14.96
N PRO A 251 -4.83 -13.18 15.71
CA PRO A 251 -4.48 -11.82 16.06
C PRO A 251 -3.11 -11.75 16.75
N ALA A 252 -2.39 -10.68 16.47
CA ALA A 252 -1.08 -10.42 17.07
C ALA A 252 -1.19 -10.13 18.59
#